data_a6a3848238eb7e19902fe2572407101e
#
_entry.id   a6a3848238eb7e19902fe2572407101e
#
_cell.length_a   1.000
_cell.length_b   1.000
_cell.length_c   1.000
_cell.angle_alpha   90.00
_cell.angle_beta   90.00
_cell.angle_gamma   90.00
#
_symmetry.space_group_name_H-M   'P 1'
#
loop_
_entity.id
_entity.type
_entity.pdbx_description
1 polymer ?
#
loop_
_entity_poly.entity_id
_entity_poly.type
_entity_poly.pdbx_seq_one_letter_code
_entity_poly.pdbx_strand_id
1 'polypeptide(L)'
;MPKVVVLVKEEILRAAERRKAAEGSEGIAQFLAELIDLGFEHRLQQLYQRFEGGEISLGYFAQELGLGIRDLYAALERRGLPTANIGARQPTTGG
;
A
#
# COMPACT_ATOMS: atom_id res chain seq x y z
N MET A 1 12.55 -18.33 8.33
CA MET A 1 11.61 -17.22 8.18
C MET A 1 12.24 -15.93 8.65
N PRO A 2 12.19 -14.91 7.81
CA PRO A 2 12.69 -13.63 8.28
C PRO A 2 11.81 -13.07 9.39
N LYS A 3 12.43 -12.35 10.25
CA LYS A 3 11.76 -11.74 11.37
C LYS A 3 11.67 -10.24 11.13
N VAL A 4 10.48 -9.71 11.28
CA VAL A 4 10.27 -8.28 11.11
C VAL A 4 9.87 -7.68 12.45
N VAL A 5 10.60 -6.64 12.84
CA VAL A 5 10.29 -5.93 14.07
C VAL A 5 9.86 -4.53 13.67
N VAL A 6 8.67 -4.12 14.13
CA VAL A 6 8.16 -2.79 13.84
C VAL A 6 7.78 -2.10 15.14
N LEU A 7 7.95 -0.78 15.14
CA LEU A 7 7.51 0.03 16.26
C LEU A 7 6.10 0.54 15.93
N VAL A 8 5.17 0.32 16.82
CA VAL A 8 3.80 0.75 16.62
C VAL A 8 3.39 1.69 17.74
N LYS A 9 2.39 2.50 17.47
CA LYS A 9 1.86 3.40 18.47
C LYS A 9 1.23 2.60 19.59
N GLU A 10 1.27 3.18 20.78
CA GLU A 10 0.76 2.53 21.97
C GLU A 10 -0.70 2.13 21.86
N GLU A 11 -1.50 2.98 21.24
CA GLU A 11 -2.92 2.66 21.09
C GLU A 11 -3.14 1.46 20.17
N ILE A 12 -2.27 1.27 19.18
CA ILE A 12 -2.35 0.08 18.32
C ILE A 12 -1.97 -1.16 19.12
N LEU A 13 -0.93 -1.03 19.93
CA LEU A 13 -0.48 -2.14 20.77
C LEU A 13 -1.59 -2.54 21.76
N ARG A 14 -2.23 -1.55 22.38
CA ARG A 14 -3.33 -1.85 23.29
C ARG A 14 -4.49 -2.53 22.60
N ALA A 15 -4.82 -2.09 21.40
CA ALA A 15 -5.88 -2.73 20.63
C ALA A 15 -5.52 -4.19 20.30
N ALA A 16 -4.26 -4.42 19.95
CA ALA A 16 -3.80 -5.78 19.67
C ALA A 16 -3.89 -6.66 20.93
N GLU A 17 -3.53 -6.10 22.09
CA GLU A 17 -3.60 -6.85 23.33
C GLU A 17 -5.03 -7.19 23.72
N ARG A 18 -5.96 -6.30 23.43
CA ARG A 18 -7.37 -6.59 23.67
C ARG A 18 -7.85 -7.73 22.78
N ARG A 19 -7.39 -7.74 21.53
CA ARG A 19 -7.73 -8.83 20.62
C ARG A 19 -7.15 -10.14 21.11
N LYS A 20 -5.94 -10.09 21.65
CA LYS A 20 -5.32 -11.30 22.19
C LYS A 20 -6.15 -11.85 23.35
N ALA A 21 -6.61 -10.99 24.24
CA ALA A 21 -7.40 -11.43 25.38
C ALA A 21 -8.72 -12.03 24.95
N ALA A 22 -9.32 -11.50 23.88
CA ALA A 22 -10.62 -12.00 23.40
C ALA A 22 -10.50 -13.19 22.47
N GLU A 23 -9.48 -13.22 21.62
CA GLU A 23 -9.41 -14.19 20.52
C GLU A 23 -8.12 -15.00 20.49
N GLY A 24 -7.19 -14.73 21.40
CA GLY A 24 -5.91 -15.44 21.45
C GLY A 24 -4.88 -14.89 20.47
N SER A 25 -3.78 -15.62 20.35
CA SER A 25 -2.66 -15.19 19.51
C SER A 25 -3.04 -15.09 18.04
N GLU A 26 -3.93 -15.95 17.58
CA GLU A 26 -4.36 -15.93 16.20
C GLU A 26 -5.14 -14.65 15.90
N GLY A 27 -5.94 -14.21 16.85
CA GLY A 27 -6.69 -12.97 16.69
C GLY A 27 -5.79 -11.77 16.56
N ILE A 28 -4.66 -11.75 17.30
CA ILE A 28 -3.70 -10.68 17.14
C ILE A 28 -3.10 -10.69 15.73
N ALA A 29 -2.67 -11.86 15.27
CA ALA A 29 -2.03 -11.97 13.97
C ALA A 29 -2.97 -11.48 12.87
N GLN A 30 -4.23 -11.87 12.94
CA GLN A 30 -5.22 -11.44 11.96
C GLN A 30 -5.46 -9.94 12.02
N PHE A 31 -5.58 -9.41 13.23
CA PHE A 31 -5.80 -7.98 13.41
C PHE A 31 -4.66 -7.16 12.82
N LEU A 32 -3.42 -7.56 13.12
CA LEU A 32 -2.26 -6.83 12.60
C LEU A 32 -2.13 -6.98 11.09
N ALA A 33 -2.43 -8.16 10.56
CA ALA A 33 -2.40 -8.39 9.12
C ALA A 33 -3.41 -7.48 8.41
N GLU A 34 -4.60 -7.36 8.96
CA GLU A 34 -5.62 -6.48 8.40
C GLU A 34 -5.16 -5.02 8.40
N LEU A 35 -4.56 -4.58 9.50
CA LEU A 35 -4.08 -3.21 9.58
C LEU A 35 -2.96 -2.95 8.58
N ILE A 36 -2.07 -3.92 8.41
CA ILE A 36 -0.98 -3.80 7.44
C ILE A 36 -1.54 -3.70 6.04
N ASP A 37 -2.50 -4.56 5.71
CA ASP A 37 -3.13 -4.53 4.39
C ASP A 37 -3.82 -3.21 4.12
N LEU A 38 -4.59 -2.73 5.09
CA LEU A 38 -5.29 -1.46 4.95
C LEU A 38 -4.32 -0.30 4.81
N GLY A 39 -3.24 -0.32 5.58
CA GLY A 39 -2.23 0.72 5.51
C GLY A 39 -1.53 0.73 4.15
N PHE A 40 -1.22 -0.44 3.63
CA PHE A 40 -0.60 -0.55 2.32
C PHE A 40 -1.54 -0.01 1.24
N GLU A 41 -2.82 -0.41 1.28
CA GLU A 41 -3.80 0.07 0.31
C GLU A 41 -3.96 1.57 0.37
N HIS A 42 -4.02 2.10 1.57
CA HIS A 42 -4.17 3.55 1.74
C HIS A 42 -2.99 4.30 1.13
N ARG A 43 -1.78 3.82 1.40
CA ARG A 43 -0.58 4.45 0.86
C ARG A 43 -0.51 4.33 -0.64
N LEU A 44 -0.87 3.16 -1.16
CA LEU A 44 -0.89 2.95 -2.61
C LEU A 44 -1.85 3.93 -3.28
N GLN A 45 -3.05 4.09 -2.72
CA GLN A 45 -4.04 4.99 -3.29
C GLN A 45 -3.58 6.45 -3.22
N GLN A 46 -2.96 6.84 -2.12
CA GLN A 46 -2.42 8.19 -2.00
C GLN A 46 -1.35 8.47 -3.06
N LEU A 47 -0.44 7.53 -3.22
CA LEU A 47 0.63 7.68 -4.20
C LEU A 47 0.08 7.63 -5.62
N TYR A 48 -0.93 6.79 -5.85
CA TYR A 48 -1.53 6.71 -7.17
C TYR A 48 -2.16 8.03 -7.58
N GLN A 49 -2.85 8.69 -6.66
CA GLN A 49 -3.44 10.00 -6.94
C GLN A 49 -2.39 11.01 -7.35
N ARG A 50 -1.24 11.00 -6.68
CA ARG A 50 -0.15 11.91 -7.02
C ARG A 50 0.47 11.55 -8.37
N PHE A 51 0.59 10.27 -8.64
CA PHE A 51 1.10 9.79 -9.91
C PHE A 51 0.15 10.19 -11.05
N GLU A 52 -1.13 10.00 -10.83
CA GLU A 52 -2.15 10.34 -11.81
C GLU A 52 -2.15 11.84 -12.08
N GLY A 53 -1.89 12.64 -11.07
CA GLY A 53 -1.80 14.08 -11.20
C GLY A 53 -0.50 14.58 -11.77
N GLY A 54 0.42 13.68 -12.09
CA GLY A 54 1.71 14.07 -12.65
C GLY A 54 2.73 14.57 -11.64
N GLU A 55 2.45 14.41 -10.36
CA GLU A 55 3.34 14.93 -9.31
C GLU A 55 4.55 14.04 -9.06
N ILE A 56 4.40 12.74 -9.29
CA ILE A 56 5.51 11.80 -9.07
C ILE A 56 5.62 10.87 -10.25
N SER A 57 6.81 10.32 -10.43
CA SER A 57 7.06 9.35 -11.48
C SER A 57 6.65 7.96 -11.01
N LEU A 58 6.52 7.04 -11.95
CA LEU A 58 6.23 5.66 -11.61
C LEU A 58 7.36 5.06 -10.78
N GLY A 59 8.60 5.42 -11.08
CA GLY A 59 9.76 4.96 -10.33
C GLY A 59 9.70 5.40 -8.87
N TYR A 60 9.35 6.66 -8.66
CA TYR A 60 9.22 7.19 -7.30
C TYR A 60 8.08 6.48 -6.55
N PHE A 61 6.98 6.27 -7.24
CA PHE A 61 5.83 5.56 -6.69
C PHE A 61 6.26 4.18 -6.19
N ALA A 62 6.95 3.43 -7.05
CA ALA A 62 7.42 2.10 -6.68
C ALA A 62 8.36 2.15 -5.48
N GLN A 63 9.29 3.10 -5.52
CA GLN A 63 10.25 3.24 -4.44
C GLN A 63 9.58 3.52 -3.10
N GLU A 64 8.57 4.38 -3.10
CA GLU A 64 7.87 4.74 -1.88
C GLU A 64 7.05 3.58 -1.31
N LEU A 65 6.61 2.66 -2.15
CA LEU A 65 5.92 1.47 -1.70
C LEU A 65 6.87 0.33 -1.36
N GLY A 66 8.15 0.48 -1.69
CA GLY A 66 9.11 -0.58 -1.49
C GLY A 66 8.98 -1.71 -2.50
N LEU A 67 8.47 -1.41 -3.69
CA LEU A 67 8.28 -2.40 -4.75
C LEU A 67 9.20 -2.13 -5.92
N GLY A 68 9.50 -3.18 -6.69
CA GLY A 68 10.09 -2.97 -7.99
C GLY A 68 9.03 -2.49 -8.97
N ILE A 69 9.48 -1.93 -10.09
CA ILE A 69 8.54 -1.40 -11.09
C ILE A 69 7.59 -2.48 -11.58
N ARG A 70 8.12 -3.68 -11.82
CA ARG A 70 7.29 -4.77 -12.33
C ARG A 70 6.21 -5.16 -11.34
N ASP A 71 6.57 -5.22 -10.06
CA ASP A 71 5.61 -5.56 -9.02
C ASP A 71 4.57 -4.47 -8.87
N LEU A 72 4.97 -3.21 -9.04
CA LEU A 72 4.01 -2.12 -9.00
C LEU A 72 3.01 -2.22 -10.15
N TYR A 73 3.49 -2.50 -11.37
CA TYR A 73 2.58 -2.69 -12.50
C TYR A 73 1.57 -3.79 -12.20
N ALA A 74 2.03 -4.91 -11.66
CA ALA A 74 1.13 -6.01 -11.32
C ALA A 74 0.12 -5.61 -10.27
N ALA A 75 0.56 -4.86 -9.26
CA ALA A 75 -0.31 -4.41 -8.19
C ALA A 75 -1.39 -3.47 -8.69
N LEU A 76 -1.02 -2.56 -9.58
CA LEU A 76 -1.97 -1.61 -10.15
C LEU A 76 -2.93 -2.31 -11.09
N GLU A 77 -2.43 -3.26 -11.86
CA GLU A 77 -3.28 -4.01 -12.79
C GLU A 77 -4.35 -4.80 -12.06
N ARG A 78 -3.96 -5.43 -10.96
CA ARG A 78 -4.92 -6.20 -10.17
C ARG A 78 -6.05 -5.33 -9.62
N ARG A 79 -5.80 -4.04 -9.45
CA ARG A 79 -6.77 -3.10 -8.92
C ARG A 79 -7.50 -2.33 -10.00
N GLY A 80 -7.19 -2.62 -11.26
CA GLY A 80 -7.80 -1.91 -12.37
C GLY A 80 -7.37 -0.46 -12.46
N LEU A 81 -6.18 -0.13 -12.00
CA LEU A 81 -5.66 1.23 -12.02
C LEU A 81 -4.72 1.39 -13.20
N PRO A 82 -5.09 2.17 -14.20
CA PRO A 82 -4.28 2.28 -15.40
C PRO A 82 -3.01 3.08 -15.19
N THR A 83 -1.97 2.72 -15.92
CA THR A 83 -0.70 3.44 -15.89
C THR A 83 -0.36 4.01 -17.26
N ALA A 84 -0.84 3.38 -18.30
CA ALA A 84 -0.38 3.69 -19.65
C ALA A 84 -0.79 5.07 -20.13
N ASN A 85 -2.01 5.47 -19.83
CA ASN A 85 -2.49 6.72 -20.38
C ASN A 85 -2.19 7.92 -19.51
N ILE A 86 -1.46 7.75 -18.42
CA ILE A 86 -1.10 8.89 -17.60
C ILE A 86 -0.19 9.82 -18.36
N GLY A 87 0.88 9.29 -18.90
CA GLY A 87 1.78 10.10 -19.70
C GLY A 87 1.21 10.44 -21.06
N ALA A 88 0.41 9.52 -21.60
CA ALA A 88 -0.14 9.71 -22.92
C ALA A 88 -1.15 10.83 -22.97
N ARG A 89 -1.74 11.08 -21.87
CA ARG A 89 -2.65 12.17 -21.81
C ARG A 89 -2.01 13.45 -22.04
N GLN A 90 -0.98 13.33 -22.25
CA GLN A 90 -0.46 14.39 -22.65
C GLN A 90 -0.68 14.74 -23.87
N PRO A 91 -1.49 14.36 -24.39
CA PRO A 91 -1.99 14.49 -25.21
C PRO A 91 -2.54 14.33 -25.78
N THR A 92 -2.71 14.00 -25.62
CA THR A 92 -3.23 13.58 -26.12
C THR A 92 -3.61 13.69 -26.40
N THR A 93 -3.69 13.87 -26.40
CA THR A 93 -4.09 13.55 -26.61
C THR A 93 -4.17 13.48 -26.72
N GLY A 94 -4.23 13.67 -26.70
CA GLY A 94 -4.36 13.13 -26.73
C GLY A 94 -4.25 13.10 -26.66
N GLY A 95 -4.18 13.05 -26.57
CA GLY A 95 -4.20 12.55 -26.50
C GLY A 95 -4.12 12.49 -26.31
#